data_b97118c73caeef9a8b43f6b7e72af850
#
_entry.id   b97118c73caeef9a8b43f6b7e72af850
#
_cell.length_a   1.000
_cell.length_b   1.000
_cell.length_c   1.000
_cell.angle_alpha   90.00
_cell.angle_beta   90.00
_cell.angle_gamma   90.00
#
_symmetry.space_group_name_H-M   'P 1'
#
loop_
_entity.id
_entity.type
_entity.pdbx_description
1 polymer ?
#
loop_
_entity_poly.entity_id
_entity_poly.type
_entity_poly.pdbx_seq_one_letter_code
_entity_poly.pdbx_strand_id
1 'polypeptide(L)'
;AAQKKEFDSLVMHHTMVHEQMQFFLRGFRRDAHPMAVLTGLVGAMAAFYHDGLDINDAKQREVAQIRLIAKMPTLVAMAYKYSVGQPFVYPRNDLSYTANFMQMMFATPCEEYKVNDVLVRALDRIFTLHADHEQNASTSTVRLAGSSGTNPFAAIAAGVACLWGPAHGGANEACLQMLEEIQANGGVEKIDDFIAKVKDKNSGVRLMGFGHRVYKNFDPRAKLMRETCYEVLKELGLENDPLFKLAMTLEKIALEDEYFVSRKLYPNVDFYSGIVQRALGI
;
A
#
# COMPACT_ATOMS: atom_id res chain seq x y z
N ALA A 1 -0.65 8.51 26.63
CA ALA A 1 0.66 7.84 26.72
C ALA A 1 0.51 6.37 27.18
N ALA A 2 -0.20 6.06 28.27
CA ALA A 2 -0.37 4.68 28.78
C ALA A 2 -1.09 3.76 27.79
N GLN A 3 -2.24 4.17 27.27
CA GLN A 3 -3.03 3.40 26.29
C GLN A 3 -2.24 3.12 25.01
N LYS A 4 -1.46 4.08 24.51
CA LYS A 4 -0.60 3.86 23.36
C LYS A 4 0.44 2.77 23.63
N LYS A 5 1.11 2.82 24.78
CA LYS A 5 2.10 1.81 25.17
C LYS A 5 1.49 0.42 25.30
N GLU A 6 0.30 0.31 25.85
CA GLU A 6 -0.46 -0.93 25.95
C GLU A 6 -0.82 -1.48 24.56
N PHE A 7 -1.38 -0.63 23.69
CA PHE A 7 -1.71 -1.00 22.30
C PHE A 7 -0.47 -1.44 21.53
N ASP A 8 0.63 -0.66 21.59
CA ASP A 8 1.89 -1.02 20.93
C ASP A 8 2.39 -2.39 21.42
N SER A 9 2.33 -2.64 22.73
CA SER A 9 2.72 -3.94 23.32
C SER A 9 1.84 -5.08 22.81
N LEU A 10 0.52 -4.88 22.76
CA LEU A 10 -0.41 -5.90 22.22
C LEU A 10 -0.11 -6.21 20.76
N VAL A 11 0.06 -5.19 19.93
CA VAL A 11 0.39 -5.38 18.51
C VAL A 11 1.70 -6.14 18.35
N MET A 12 2.76 -5.74 19.07
CA MET A 12 4.08 -6.36 18.96
C MET A 12 4.10 -7.83 19.37
N HIS A 13 3.23 -8.25 20.31
CA HIS A 13 3.14 -9.65 20.75
C HIS A 13 2.21 -10.52 19.90
N HIS A 14 1.56 -9.95 18.86
CA HIS A 14 0.65 -10.67 17.97
C HIS A 14 1.14 -10.73 16.50
N THR A 15 2.37 -10.34 16.22
CA THR A 15 2.95 -10.24 14.86
C THR A 15 3.15 -11.60 14.18
N MET A 16 3.48 -12.65 14.93
CA MET A 16 3.67 -14.01 14.41
C MET A 16 2.38 -14.58 13.83
N VAL A 17 2.46 -15.18 12.65
CA VAL A 17 1.38 -15.98 12.06
C VAL A 17 1.58 -17.46 12.37
N HIS A 18 0.53 -18.25 12.22
CA HIS A 18 0.62 -19.70 12.39
C HIS A 18 1.57 -20.28 11.34
N GLU A 19 2.48 -21.16 11.75
CA GLU A 19 3.55 -21.70 10.90
C GLU A 19 3.01 -22.37 9.62
N GLN A 20 1.86 -23.01 9.69
CA GLN A 20 1.23 -23.63 8.53
C GLN A 20 0.77 -22.63 7.45
N MET A 21 0.70 -21.33 7.72
CA MET A 21 0.47 -20.32 6.68
C MET A 21 1.53 -20.36 5.59
N GLN A 22 2.75 -20.79 5.89
CA GLN A 22 3.81 -21.00 4.90
C GLN A 22 3.43 -22.11 3.90
N PHE A 23 2.79 -23.19 4.36
CA PHE A 23 2.33 -24.27 3.48
C PHE A 23 1.15 -23.84 2.63
N PHE A 24 0.26 -23.01 3.18
CA PHE A 24 -0.85 -22.46 2.43
C PHE A 24 -0.35 -21.57 1.28
N LEU A 25 0.70 -20.77 1.49
CA LEU A 25 1.34 -19.98 0.43
C LEU A 25 1.84 -20.83 -0.74
N ARG A 26 2.30 -22.05 -0.49
CA ARG A 26 2.77 -22.97 -1.55
C ARG A 26 1.68 -23.41 -2.52
N GLY A 27 0.41 -23.19 -2.18
CA GLY A 27 -0.73 -23.43 -3.06
C GLY A 27 -0.93 -22.35 -4.13
N PHE A 28 -0.28 -21.18 -3.98
CA PHE A 28 -0.35 -20.11 -4.98
C PHE A 28 0.77 -20.25 -6.00
N ARG A 29 0.55 -19.72 -7.19
CA ARG A 29 1.62 -19.49 -8.16
C ARG A 29 2.54 -18.38 -7.65
N ARG A 30 3.85 -18.48 -7.92
CA ARG A 30 4.81 -17.45 -7.50
C ARG A 30 4.60 -16.10 -8.19
N ASP A 31 4.09 -16.15 -9.43
CA ASP A 31 3.76 -14.98 -10.25
C ASP A 31 2.31 -14.48 -10.02
N ALA A 32 1.61 -14.99 -8.99
CA ALA A 32 0.29 -14.50 -8.64
C ALA A 32 0.35 -13.05 -8.15
N HIS A 33 -0.66 -12.27 -8.52
CA HIS A 33 -0.80 -10.89 -8.05
C HIS A 33 -0.83 -10.84 -6.51
N PRO A 34 0.00 -10.00 -5.85
CA PRO A 34 0.13 -10.00 -4.38
C PRO A 34 -1.19 -9.75 -3.65
N MET A 35 -2.10 -8.97 -4.23
CA MET A 35 -3.44 -8.75 -3.64
C MET A 35 -4.32 -9.99 -3.67
N ALA A 36 -4.19 -10.86 -4.69
CA ALA A 36 -4.88 -12.14 -4.73
C ALA A 36 -4.37 -13.07 -3.61
N VAL A 37 -3.05 -13.13 -3.45
CA VAL A 37 -2.40 -13.90 -2.38
C VAL A 37 -2.84 -13.37 -1.01
N LEU A 38 -2.78 -12.06 -0.80
CA LEU A 38 -3.15 -11.43 0.47
C LEU A 38 -4.63 -11.66 0.83
N THR A 39 -5.54 -11.57 -0.15
CA THR A 39 -6.96 -11.88 0.06
C THR A 39 -7.14 -13.30 0.58
N GLY A 40 -6.45 -14.26 -0.03
CA GLY A 40 -6.47 -15.66 0.41
C GLY A 40 -5.89 -15.87 1.81
N LEU A 41 -4.74 -15.24 2.10
CA LEU A 41 -4.07 -15.35 3.40
C LEU A 41 -4.92 -14.77 4.53
N VAL A 42 -5.51 -13.59 4.34
CA VAL A 42 -6.37 -12.96 5.34
C VAL A 42 -7.62 -13.79 5.60
N GLY A 43 -8.26 -14.32 4.56
CA GLY A 43 -9.40 -15.22 4.70
C GLY A 43 -9.03 -16.52 5.42
N ALA A 44 -7.88 -17.10 5.10
CA ALA A 44 -7.38 -18.33 5.73
C ALA A 44 -7.11 -18.16 7.23
N MET A 45 -6.81 -16.95 7.72
CA MET A 45 -6.61 -16.71 9.16
C MET A 45 -7.84 -17.17 10.00
N ALA A 46 -9.05 -17.13 9.46
CA ALA A 46 -10.24 -17.62 10.14
C ALA A 46 -10.13 -19.11 10.51
N ALA A 47 -9.44 -19.92 9.69
CA ALA A 47 -9.25 -21.34 9.95
C ALA A 47 -8.18 -21.63 11.03
N PHE A 48 -7.26 -20.69 11.25
CA PHE A 48 -6.19 -20.83 12.26
C PHE A 48 -6.56 -20.23 13.63
N TYR A 49 -7.59 -19.37 13.69
CA TYR A 49 -8.03 -18.69 14.91
C TYR A 49 -9.54 -18.87 15.16
N HIS A 50 -10.11 -19.99 14.72
CA HIS A 50 -11.55 -20.27 14.73
C HIS A 50 -12.16 -20.35 16.13
N ASP A 51 -11.38 -20.63 17.15
CA ASP A 51 -11.77 -20.75 18.55
C ASP A 51 -11.98 -19.41 19.27
N GLY A 52 -11.78 -18.28 18.59
CA GLY A 52 -11.90 -16.94 19.15
C GLY A 52 -12.57 -15.96 18.18
N LEU A 53 -13.68 -16.37 17.53
CA LEU A 53 -14.34 -15.59 16.48
C LEU A 53 -15.79 -15.19 16.80
N ASP A 54 -16.22 -15.29 18.06
CA ASP A 54 -17.55 -14.83 18.45
C ASP A 54 -17.61 -13.29 18.37
N ILE A 55 -18.35 -12.82 17.38
CA ILE A 55 -18.52 -11.39 17.13
C ILE A 55 -19.37 -10.69 18.19
N ASN A 56 -20.10 -11.42 19.05
CA ASN A 56 -20.89 -10.87 20.15
C ASN A 56 -20.05 -10.71 21.41
N ASP A 57 -18.94 -11.43 21.54
CA ASP A 57 -17.97 -11.26 22.62
C ASP A 57 -17.03 -10.08 22.34
N ALA A 58 -17.06 -9.06 23.19
CA ALA A 58 -16.27 -7.85 23.02
C ALA A 58 -14.76 -8.12 23.04
N LYS A 59 -14.31 -9.05 23.90
CA LYS A 59 -12.89 -9.39 24.04
C LYS A 59 -12.37 -10.16 22.82
N GLN A 60 -13.16 -11.07 22.29
CA GLN A 60 -12.79 -11.80 21.07
C GLN A 60 -12.72 -10.86 19.85
N ARG A 61 -13.66 -9.89 19.75
CA ARG A 61 -13.57 -8.83 18.72
C ARG A 61 -12.29 -8.03 18.83
N GLU A 62 -11.93 -7.59 20.02
CA GLU A 62 -10.71 -6.83 20.28
C GLU A 62 -9.46 -7.62 19.88
N VAL A 63 -9.37 -8.89 20.31
CA VAL A 63 -8.25 -9.77 19.96
C VAL A 63 -8.18 -10.00 18.44
N ALA A 64 -9.30 -10.19 17.77
CA ALA A 64 -9.34 -10.35 16.31
C ALA A 64 -8.84 -9.09 15.58
N GLN A 65 -9.21 -7.89 16.06
CA GLN A 65 -8.72 -6.62 15.53
C GLN A 65 -7.21 -6.47 15.70
N ILE A 66 -6.69 -6.74 16.90
CA ILE A 66 -5.24 -6.71 17.19
C ILE A 66 -4.49 -7.70 16.28
N ARG A 67 -5.01 -8.94 16.14
CA ARG A 67 -4.40 -9.95 15.26
C ARG A 67 -4.36 -9.50 13.80
N LEU A 68 -5.44 -8.92 13.28
CA LEU A 68 -5.50 -8.38 11.90
C LEU A 68 -4.46 -7.30 11.69
N ILE A 69 -4.38 -6.31 12.57
CA ILE A 69 -3.39 -5.23 12.48
C ILE A 69 -1.97 -5.79 12.58
N ALA A 70 -1.70 -6.58 13.60
CA ALA A 70 -0.36 -7.05 13.92
C ALA A 70 0.21 -8.03 12.88
N LYS A 71 -0.63 -8.88 12.29
CA LYS A 71 -0.18 -9.93 11.35
C LYS A 71 -0.15 -9.48 9.89
N MET A 72 -0.81 -8.38 9.55
CA MET A 72 -0.84 -7.90 8.16
C MET A 72 0.55 -7.68 7.57
N PRO A 73 1.50 -7.00 8.24
CA PRO A 73 2.87 -6.85 7.74
C PRO A 73 3.57 -8.19 7.52
N THR A 74 3.36 -9.15 8.40
CA THR A 74 3.96 -10.49 8.28
C THR A 74 3.40 -11.24 7.07
N LEU A 75 2.08 -11.20 6.85
CA LEU A 75 1.45 -11.83 5.69
C LEU A 75 1.93 -11.22 4.36
N VAL A 76 2.03 -9.90 4.29
CA VAL A 76 2.52 -9.20 3.09
C VAL A 76 3.98 -9.54 2.83
N ALA A 77 4.83 -9.49 3.86
CA ALA A 77 6.23 -9.85 3.72
C ALA A 77 6.44 -11.31 3.30
N MET A 78 5.63 -12.24 3.85
CA MET A 78 5.66 -13.65 3.42
C MET A 78 5.25 -13.80 1.95
N ALA A 79 4.20 -13.11 1.49
CA ALA A 79 3.78 -13.12 0.10
C ALA A 79 4.90 -12.62 -0.83
N TYR A 80 5.56 -11.52 -0.46
CA TYR A 80 6.70 -10.99 -1.19
C TYR A 80 7.88 -11.97 -1.22
N LYS A 81 8.32 -12.48 -0.07
CA LYS A 81 9.42 -13.45 0.02
C LYS A 81 9.15 -14.70 -0.80
N TYR A 82 7.90 -15.16 -0.81
CA TYR A 82 7.47 -16.30 -1.62
C TYR A 82 7.59 -16.00 -3.11
N SER A 83 7.13 -14.83 -3.58
CA SER A 83 7.18 -14.45 -5.00
C SER A 83 8.62 -14.38 -5.54
N VAL A 84 9.54 -13.82 -4.76
CA VAL A 84 10.97 -13.70 -5.14
C VAL A 84 11.81 -14.93 -4.82
N GLY A 85 11.21 -15.96 -4.19
CA GLY A 85 11.91 -17.22 -3.88
C GLY A 85 12.93 -17.13 -2.75
N GLN A 86 12.77 -16.17 -1.85
CA GLN A 86 13.61 -16.00 -0.67
C GLN A 86 12.98 -16.65 0.58
N PRO A 87 13.81 -17.02 1.58
CA PRO A 87 13.31 -17.54 2.85
C PRO A 87 12.51 -16.49 3.60
N PHE A 88 11.49 -16.93 4.34
CA PHE A 88 10.71 -16.04 5.20
C PHE A 88 11.57 -15.49 6.34
N VAL A 89 11.35 -14.23 6.66
CA VAL A 89 11.97 -13.54 7.78
C VAL A 89 10.91 -13.31 8.84
N TYR A 90 11.19 -13.76 10.06
CA TYR A 90 10.25 -13.65 11.17
C TYR A 90 10.24 -12.23 11.76
N PRO A 91 9.10 -11.80 12.33
CA PRO A 91 8.99 -10.52 12.98
C PRO A 91 9.88 -10.43 14.24
N ARG A 92 10.30 -9.22 14.57
CA ARG A 92 11.10 -8.87 15.73
C ARG A 92 10.32 -7.92 16.64
N ASN A 93 10.25 -8.25 17.93
CA ASN A 93 9.50 -7.45 18.91
C ASN A 93 10.23 -6.18 19.38
N ASP A 94 11.50 -6.01 19.01
CA ASP A 94 12.31 -4.84 19.36
C ASP A 94 12.24 -3.71 18.32
N LEU A 95 11.60 -3.96 17.16
CA LEU A 95 11.42 -2.98 16.11
C LEU A 95 10.04 -2.33 16.16
N SER A 96 9.92 -1.10 15.64
CA SER A 96 8.61 -0.48 15.41
C SER A 96 7.82 -1.23 14.34
N TYR A 97 6.52 -1.01 14.24
CA TYR A 97 5.64 -1.66 13.29
C TYR A 97 6.16 -1.58 11.85
N THR A 98 6.51 -0.38 11.40
CA THR A 98 7.00 -0.13 10.05
C THR A 98 8.42 -0.65 9.84
N ALA A 99 9.31 -0.47 10.82
CA ALA A 99 10.67 -1.02 10.76
C ALA A 99 10.67 -2.56 10.70
N ASN A 100 9.78 -3.18 11.47
CA ASN A 100 9.59 -4.63 11.44
C ASN A 100 9.07 -5.13 10.08
N PHE A 101 8.12 -4.42 9.47
CA PHE A 101 7.65 -4.71 8.12
C PHE A 101 8.80 -4.67 7.11
N MET A 102 9.58 -3.60 7.09
CA MET A 102 10.72 -3.46 6.18
C MET A 102 11.79 -4.54 6.40
N GLN A 103 12.07 -4.86 7.66
CA GLN A 103 13.01 -5.93 8.00
C GLN A 103 12.51 -7.28 7.47
N MET A 104 11.22 -7.62 7.64
CA MET A 104 10.66 -8.87 7.10
C MET A 104 10.64 -8.90 5.58
N MET A 105 10.42 -7.76 4.92
CA MET A 105 10.43 -7.65 3.45
C MET A 105 11.83 -7.84 2.86
N PHE A 106 12.85 -7.18 3.41
CA PHE A 106 14.11 -6.97 2.72
C PHE A 106 15.31 -7.67 3.34
N ALA A 107 15.25 -8.06 4.63
CA ALA A 107 16.35 -8.79 5.24
C ALA A 107 16.56 -10.15 4.59
N THR A 108 17.82 -10.59 4.52
CA THR A 108 18.24 -11.93 4.10
C THR A 108 19.04 -12.60 5.20
N PRO A 109 19.03 -13.94 5.33
CA PRO A 109 19.76 -14.62 6.40
C PRO A 109 21.29 -14.47 6.38
N CYS A 110 21.84 -14.10 5.23
CA CYS A 110 23.29 -14.02 5.00
C CYS A 110 23.88 -12.64 5.29
N GLU A 111 23.06 -11.63 5.53
CA GLU A 111 23.51 -10.25 5.76
C GLU A 111 22.74 -9.58 6.88
N GLU A 112 23.38 -8.65 7.57
CA GLU A 112 22.72 -7.80 8.56
C GLU A 112 21.90 -6.73 7.84
N TYR A 113 20.58 -6.74 8.03
CA TYR A 113 19.71 -5.70 7.53
C TYR A 113 19.72 -4.48 8.46
N LYS A 114 20.16 -3.34 7.95
CA LYS A 114 20.12 -2.07 8.68
C LYS A 114 18.87 -1.29 8.25
N VAL A 115 18.00 -1.08 9.21
CA VAL A 115 16.78 -0.27 9.00
C VAL A 115 17.17 1.18 8.75
N ASN A 116 16.65 1.75 7.66
CA ASN A 116 16.86 3.17 7.34
C ASN A 116 15.70 4.00 7.89
N ASP A 117 15.99 4.91 8.80
CA ASP A 117 14.98 5.72 9.51
C ASP A 117 14.21 6.68 8.58
N VAL A 118 14.80 7.15 7.48
CA VAL A 118 14.11 8.00 6.50
C VAL A 118 13.02 7.18 5.79
N LEU A 119 13.37 5.97 5.36
CA LEU A 119 12.46 5.07 4.66
C LEU A 119 11.34 4.56 5.59
N VAL A 120 11.69 4.26 6.84
CA VAL A 120 10.70 3.89 7.87
C VAL A 120 9.69 5.01 8.09
N ARG A 121 10.15 6.25 8.27
CA ARG A 121 9.25 7.40 8.43
C ARG A 121 8.38 7.64 7.20
N ALA A 122 8.93 7.46 6.00
CA ALA A 122 8.18 7.61 4.76
C ALA A 122 7.02 6.61 4.67
N LEU A 123 7.30 5.35 4.96
CA LEU A 123 6.28 4.29 4.93
C LEU A 123 5.27 4.42 6.08
N ASP A 124 5.70 4.85 7.27
CA ASP A 124 4.82 5.14 8.41
C ASP A 124 3.85 6.29 8.09
N ARG A 125 4.30 7.32 7.39
CA ARG A 125 3.44 8.40 6.86
C ARG A 125 2.42 7.86 5.86
N ILE A 126 2.83 6.97 4.93
CA ILE A 126 1.91 6.32 4.01
C ILE A 126 0.82 5.56 4.78
N PHE A 127 1.20 4.72 5.73
CA PHE A 127 0.24 3.96 6.53
C PHE A 127 -0.70 4.88 7.31
N THR A 128 -0.17 5.93 7.93
CA THR A 128 -0.99 6.89 8.68
C THR A 128 -1.99 7.63 7.78
N LEU A 129 -1.57 8.09 6.61
CA LEU A 129 -2.43 8.81 5.68
C LEU A 129 -3.49 7.94 5.00
N HIS A 130 -3.31 6.61 5.02
CA HIS A 130 -4.27 5.64 4.48
C HIS A 130 -5.06 4.90 5.57
N ALA A 131 -4.81 5.19 6.86
CA ALA A 131 -5.48 4.49 7.96
C ALA A 131 -6.98 4.76 8.01
N ASP A 132 -7.41 5.96 7.66
CA ASP A 132 -8.81 6.34 7.57
C ASP A 132 -9.01 7.42 6.49
N HIS A 133 -10.02 7.24 5.67
CA HIS A 133 -10.48 8.21 4.68
C HIS A 133 -11.99 8.11 4.48
N GLU A 134 -12.73 8.23 5.56
CA GLU A 134 -14.20 8.11 5.59
C GLU A 134 -14.70 6.74 5.09
N GLN A 135 -15.93 6.71 4.59
CA GLN A 135 -16.54 5.50 4.08
C GLN A 135 -16.19 5.28 2.60
N ASN A 136 -15.04 4.70 2.34
CA ASN A 136 -14.61 4.27 1.01
C ASN A 136 -15.20 2.91 0.60
N ALA A 137 -14.85 2.42 -0.60
CA ALA A 137 -15.40 1.17 -1.14
C ALA A 137 -15.07 -0.06 -0.28
N SER A 138 -13.83 -0.21 0.20
CA SER A 138 -13.46 -1.35 1.06
C SER A 138 -14.11 -1.25 2.44
N THR A 139 -14.20 -0.08 3.04
CA THR A 139 -14.94 0.13 4.29
C THR A 139 -16.42 -0.26 4.15
N SER A 140 -17.07 0.14 3.05
CA SER A 140 -18.44 -0.23 2.75
C SER A 140 -18.59 -1.74 2.56
N THR A 141 -17.65 -2.38 1.88
CA THR A 141 -17.62 -3.83 1.65
C THR A 141 -17.46 -4.59 2.96
N VAL A 142 -16.54 -4.17 3.83
CA VAL A 142 -16.35 -4.78 5.16
C VAL A 142 -17.61 -4.64 6.02
N ARG A 143 -18.26 -3.48 6.00
CA ARG A 143 -19.52 -3.26 6.73
C ARG A 143 -20.65 -4.14 6.19
N LEU A 144 -20.75 -4.26 4.85
CA LEU A 144 -21.75 -5.12 4.22
C LEU A 144 -21.50 -6.59 4.57
N ALA A 145 -20.27 -7.09 4.44
CA ALA A 145 -19.92 -8.44 4.83
C ALA A 145 -20.19 -8.69 6.34
N GLY A 146 -19.77 -7.76 7.20
CA GLY A 146 -19.99 -7.83 8.63
C GLY A 146 -21.46 -7.83 9.03
N SER A 147 -22.36 -7.21 8.26
CA SER A 147 -23.81 -7.21 8.53
C SER A 147 -24.45 -8.61 8.46
N SER A 148 -23.80 -9.57 7.81
CA SER A 148 -24.21 -10.97 7.80
C SER A 148 -23.83 -11.73 9.07
N GLY A 149 -23.11 -11.13 9.99
CA GLY A 149 -22.57 -11.79 11.18
C GLY A 149 -21.32 -12.63 10.92
N THR A 150 -20.66 -12.47 9.76
CA THR A 150 -19.43 -13.20 9.46
C THR A 150 -18.27 -12.77 10.37
N ASN A 151 -17.27 -13.64 10.53
CA ASN A 151 -16.12 -13.37 11.36
C ASN A 151 -15.25 -12.21 10.79
N PRO A 152 -14.47 -11.51 11.64
CA PRO A 152 -13.68 -10.34 11.22
C PRO A 152 -12.66 -10.64 10.12
N PHE A 153 -12.04 -11.79 10.11
CA PHE A 153 -11.04 -12.15 9.08
C PHE A 153 -11.68 -12.27 7.69
N ALA A 154 -12.85 -12.94 7.60
CA ALA A 154 -13.58 -13.04 6.35
C ALA A 154 -14.11 -11.69 5.86
N ALA A 155 -14.61 -10.84 6.77
CA ALA A 155 -15.06 -9.50 6.43
C ALA A 155 -13.90 -8.62 5.91
N ILE A 156 -12.73 -8.67 6.53
CA ILE A 156 -11.54 -7.94 6.08
C ILE A 156 -10.99 -8.51 4.77
N ALA A 157 -11.04 -9.82 4.56
CA ALA A 157 -10.65 -10.42 3.27
C ALA A 157 -11.52 -9.88 2.11
N ALA A 158 -12.83 -9.70 2.33
CA ALA A 158 -13.70 -9.05 1.34
C ALA A 158 -13.29 -7.58 1.09
N GLY A 159 -12.89 -6.85 2.14
CA GLY A 159 -12.35 -5.49 2.01
C GLY A 159 -11.04 -5.45 1.23
N VAL A 160 -10.13 -6.39 1.46
CA VAL A 160 -8.87 -6.52 0.71
C VAL A 160 -9.14 -6.82 -0.77
N ALA A 161 -10.09 -7.71 -1.06
CA ALA A 161 -10.52 -7.98 -2.44
C ALA A 161 -11.09 -6.73 -3.13
N CYS A 162 -11.88 -5.93 -2.41
CA CYS A 162 -12.40 -4.66 -2.91
C CYS A 162 -11.29 -3.62 -3.13
N LEU A 163 -10.29 -3.59 -2.23
CA LEU A 163 -9.15 -2.66 -2.32
C LEU A 163 -8.32 -2.89 -3.59
N TRP A 164 -8.25 -4.10 -4.07
CA TRP A 164 -7.51 -4.47 -5.29
C TRP A 164 -8.08 -3.81 -6.57
N GLY A 165 -9.33 -3.39 -6.56
CA GLY A 165 -9.98 -2.81 -7.74
C GLY A 165 -9.28 -1.52 -8.24
N PRO A 166 -9.14 -1.33 -9.59
CA PRO A 166 -8.43 -0.19 -10.19
C PRO A 166 -9.12 1.16 -9.93
N ALA A 167 -10.37 1.14 -9.50
CA ALA A 167 -11.11 2.34 -9.10
C ALA A 167 -10.98 2.65 -7.59
N HIS A 168 -10.13 1.92 -6.86
CA HIS A 168 -9.88 2.07 -5.44
C HIS A 168 -8.36 1.98 -5.17
N GLY A 169 -7.85 1.04 -4.37
CA GLY A 169 -6.42 0.94 -4.08
C GLY A 169 -5.54 0.63 -5.30
N GLY A 170 -6.07 -0.06 -6.31
CA GLY A 170 -5.40 -0.28 -7.60
C GLY A 170 -5.13 1.00 -8.42
N ALA A 171 -5.64 2.16 -8.00
CA ALA A 171 -5.33 3.44 -8.66
C ALA A 171 -3.84 3.83 -8.50
N ASN A 172 -3.20 3.45 -7.40
CA ASN A 172 -1.78 3.63 -7.17
C ASN A 172 -0.94 2.82 -8.18
N GLU A 173 -1.24 1.53 -8.34
CA GLU A 173 -0.61 0.66 -9.34
C GLU A 173 -0.81 1.19 -10.77
N ALA A 174 -2.03 1.59 -11.11
CA ALA A 174 -2.34 2.15 -12.42
C ALA A 174 -1.56 3.46 -12.71
N CYS A 175 -1.24 4.24 -11.68
CA CYS A 175 -0.38 5.42 -11.80
C CYS A 175 1.05 5.04 -12.18
N LEU A 176 1.63 4.04 -11.52
CA LEU A 176 2.97 3.55 -11.83
C LEU A 176 3.05 2.94 -13.24
N GLN A 177 2.06 2.12 -13.62
CA GLN A 177 1.96 1.56 -14.96
C GLN A 177 1.91 2.64 -16.04
N MET A 178 1.14 3.72 -15.82
CA MET A 178 1.12 4.88 -16.70
C MET A 178 2.49 5.54 -16.83
N LEU A 179 3.22 5.73 -15.74
CA LEU A 179 4.57 6.31 -15.77
C LEU A 179 5.56 5.41 -16.52
N GLU A 180 5.49 4.10 -16.31
CA GLU A 180 6.31 3.11 -17.01
C GLU A 180 6.00 3.08 -18.52
N GLU A 181 4.72 3.18 -18.89
CA GLU A 181 4.30 3.28 -20.30
C GLU A 181 4.83 4.56 -20.95
N ILE A 182 4.73 5.71 -20.31
CA ILE A 182 5.30 6.97 -20.82
C ILE A 182 6.81 6.83 -20.98
N GLN A 183 7.49 6.24 -20.00
CA GLN A 183 8.95 6.02 -20.05
C GLN A 183 9.34 5.13 -21.24
N ALA A 184 8.61 4.04 -21.47
CA ALA A 184 8.84 3.12 -22.60
C ALA A 184 8.60 3.79 -23.96
N ASN A 185 7.74 4.79 -24.04
CA ASN A 185 7.38 5.53 -25.26
C ASN A 185 8.23 6.80 -25.49
N GLY A 186 9.35 6.96 -24.80
CA GLY A 186 10.31 8.04 -25.00
C GLY A 186 10.49 8.98 -23.79
N GLY A 187 9.81 8.68 -22.68
CA GLY A 187 10.03 9.36 -21.41
C GLY A 187 9.78 10.87 -21.45
N VAL A 188 10.67 11.61 -20.78
CA VAL A 188 10.59 13.08 -20.69
C VAL A 188 10.64 13.74 -22.07
N GLU A 189 11.39 13.18 -23.03
CA GLU A 189 11.55 13.79 -24.36
C GLU A 189 10.25 13.79 -25.18
N LYS A 190 9.34 12.86 -24.89
CA LYS A 190 8.04 12.73 -25.59
C LYS A 190 6.82 12.92 -24.67
N ILE A 191 7.02 13.55 -23.52
CA ILE A 191 5.94 13.77 -22.57
C ILE A 191 4.80 14.62 -23.15
N ASP A 192 5.13 15.53 -24.06
CA ASP A 192 4.14 16.37 -24.74
C ASP A 192 3.16 15.57 -25.59
N ASP A 193 3.62 14.46 -26.22
CA ASP A 193 2.75 13.55 -26.97
C ASP A 193 1.74 12.86 -26.05
N PHE A 194 2.16 12.49 -24.85
CA PHE A 194 1.26 11.93 -23.85
C PHE A 194 0.26 12.98 -23.34
N ILE A 195 0.73 14.18 -23.03
CA ILE A 195 -0.12 15.31 -22.60
C ILE A 195 -1.17 15.65 -23.68
N ALA A 196 -0.79 15.64 -24.96
CA ALA A 196 -1.73 15.86 -26.06
C ALA A 196 -2.84 14.79 -26.08
N LYS A 197 -2.47 13.51 -25.88
CA LYS A 197 -3.46 12.42 -25.77
C LYS A 197 -4.39 12.60 -24.56
N VAL A 198 -3.86 12.98 -23.40
CA VAL A 198 -4.68 13.25 -22.19
C VAL A 198 -5.68 14.39 -22.43
N LYS A 199 -5.29 15.41 -23.20
CA LYS A 199 -6.15 16.55 -23.56
C LYS A 199 -7.23 16.18 -24.58
N ASP A 200 -6.99 15.17 -25.40
CA ASP A 200 -7.96 14.66 -26.37
C ASP A 200 -8.98 13.69 -25.72
N LYS A 201 -10.22 14.11 -25.63
CA LYS A 201 -11.31 13.30 -25.04
C LYS A 201 -11.58 11.99 -25.80
N ASN A 202 -11.18 11.89 -27.06
CA ASN A 202 -11.41 10.71 -27.89
C ASN A 202 -10.25 9.69 -27.80
N SER A 203 -9.13 10.04 -27.19
CA SER A 203 -7.95 9.18 -27.08
C SER A 203 -8.16 7.98 -26.15
N GLY A 204 -9.10 8.06 -25.20
CA GLY A 204 -9.30 7.07 -24.13
C GLY A 204 -8.18 7.06 -23.07
N VAL A 205 -7.13 7.85 -23.22
CA VAL A 205 -6.02 7.94 -22.27
C VAL A 205 -6.47 8.67 -21.00
N ARG A 206 -6.17 8.08 -19.84
CA ARG A 206 -6.49 8.65 -18.54
C ARG A 206 -5.21 9.04 -17.80
N LEU A 207 -5.25 10.21 -17.18
CA LEU A 207 -4.20 10.66 -16.28
C LEU A 207 -4.45 10.03 -14.89
N MET A 208 -3.69 8.98 -14.55
CA MET A 208 -3.81 8.28 -13.27
C MET A 208 -2.99 8.95 -12.18
N GLY A 209 -3.50 8.97 -10.94
CA GLY A 209 -2.83 9.65 -9.81
C GLY A 209 -3.09 11.15 -9.76
N PHE A 210 -4.06 11.67 -10.53
CA PHE A 210 -4.39 13.10 -10.60
C PHE A 210 -5.89 13.35 -10.40
N GLY A 211 -6.18 14.47 -9.72
CA GLY A 211 -7.55 14.81 -9.33
C GLY A 211 -8.05 13.94 -8.17
N HIS A 212 -9.25 14.23 -7.69
CA HIS A 212 -9.88 13.48 -6.62
C HIS A 212 -11.40 13.58 -6.70
N ARG A 213 -12.12 12.50 -6.36
CA ARG A 213 -13.59 12.50 -6.40
C ARG A 213 -14.24 13.36 -5.32
N VAL A 214 -13.62 13.38 -4.13
CA VAL A 214 -14.14 14.10 -2.95
C VAL A 214 -13.55 15.51 -2.89
N TYR A 215 -12.23 15.65 -2.98
CA TYR A 215 -11.57 16.95 -2.93
C TYR A 215 -11.74 17.69 -4.25
N LYS A 216 -12.36 18.88 -4.18
CA LYS A 216 -12.55 19.76 -5.34
C LYS A 216 -11.33 20.63 -5.66
N ASN A 217 -10.26 20.46 -4.91
CA ASN A 217 -8.97 21.11 -5.04
C ASN A 217 -7.85 20.10 -4.78
N PHE A 218 -6.78 20.54 -4.14
CA PHE A 218 -5.68 19.67 -3.73
C PHE A 218 -6.14 18.62 -2.71
N ASP A 219 -5.67 17.40 -2.87
CA ASP A 219 -5.72 16.39 -1.83
C ASP A 219 -4.81 16.83 -0.66
N PRO A 220 -5.35 17.05 0.55
CA PRO A 220 -4.54 17.54 1.68
C PRO A 220 -3.39 16.59 2.06
N ARG A 221 -3.51 15.30 1.74
CA ARG A 221 -2.48 14.29 1.97
C ARG A 221 -1.31 14.44 0.99
N ALA A 222 -1.59 14.91 -0.23
CA ALA A 222 -0.61 15.01 -1.30
C ALA A 222 0.56 15.93 -0.94
N LYS A 223 0.34 17.00 -0.18
CA LYS A 223 1.42 17.90 0.24
C LYS A 223 2.48 17.17 1.07
N LEU A 224 2.05 16.43 2.11
CA LEU A 224 2.96 15.68 2.95
C LEU A 224 3.63 14.54 2.18
N MET A 225 2.87 13.87 1.31
CA MET A 225 3.41 12.80 0.47
C MET A 225 4.42 13.30 -0.55
N ARG A 226 4.22 14.49 -1.11
CA ARG A 226 5.18 15.15 -1.99
C ARG A 226 6.52 15.39 -1.27
N GLU A 227 6.47 16.00 -0.11
CA GLU A 227 7.67 16.23 0.73
C GLU A 227 8.38 14.90 1.04
N THR A 228 7.61 13.89 1.44
CA THR A 228 8.12 12.54 1.72
C THR A 228 8.75 11.89 0.48
N CYS A 229 8.15 12.05 -0.69
CA CYS A 229 8.68 11.53 -1.95
C CYS A 229 10.07 12.12 -2.24
N TYR A 230 10.22 13.43 -2.14
CA TYR A 230 11.52 14.07 -2.36
C TYR A 230 12.56 13.67 -1.30
N GLU A 231 12.17 13.53 -0.02
CA GLU A 231 13.05 13.00 1.03
C GLU A 231 13.59 11.61 0.68
N VAL A 232 12.71 10.71 0.24
CA VAL A 232 13.07 9.32 -0.11
C VAL A 232 13.95 9.26 -1.35
N LEU A 233 13.59 9.98 -2.42
CA LEU A 233 14.39 10.00 -3.65
C LEU A 233 15.81 10.51 -3.40
N LYS A 234 15.95 11.54 -2.56
CA LYS A 234 17.25 12.07 -2.14
C LYS A 234 18.03 11.07 -1.31
N GLU A 235 17.40 10.44 -0.33
CA GLU A 235 18.04 9.46 0.56
C GLU A 235 18.60 8.26 -0.23
N LEU A 236 17.85 7.82 -1.27
CA LEU A 236 18.25 6.71 -2.12
C LEU A 236 19.13 7.11 -3.31
N GLY A 237 19.42 8.41 -3.51
CA GLY A 237 20.19 8.89 -4.65
C GLY A 237 19.48 8.69 -6.00
N LEU A 238 18.14 8.64 -6.00
CA LEU A 238 17.30 8.38 -7.16
C LEU A 238 16.76 9.64 -7.86
N GLU A 239 17.21 10.81 -7.46
CA GLU A 239 16.76 12.10 -8.04
C GLU A 239 16.98 12.20 -9.55
N ASN A 240 17.94 11.44 -10.08
CA ASN A 240 18.27 11.39 -11.50
C ASN A 240 17.78 10.11 -12.21
N ASP A 241 17.07 9.23 -11.51
CA ASP A 241 16.47 8.07 -12.15
C ASP A 241 15.45 8.52 -13.22
N PRO A 242 15.46 7.91 -14.43
CA PRO A 242 14.62 8.35 -15.53
C PRO A 242 13.12 8.33 -15.22
N LEU A 243 12.62 7.32 -14.51
CA LEU A 243 11.21 7.20 -14.17
C LEU A 243 10.79 8.28 -13.17
N PHE A 244 11.61 8.52 -12.15
CA PHE A 244 11.31 9.53 -11.14
C PHE A 244 11.46 10.96 -11.70
N LYS A 245 12.41 11.16 -12.60
CA LYS A 245 12.57 12.43 -13.33
C LYS A 245 11.35 12.71 -14.21
N LEU A 246 10.84 11.69 -14.90
CA LEU A 246 9.59 11.77 -15.66
C LEU A 246 8.40 12.14 -14.75
N ALA A 247 8.27 11.48 -13.60
CA ALA A 247 7.19 11.75 -12.66
C ALA A 247 7.23 13.19 -12.17
N MET A 248 8.40 13.72 -11.80
CA MET A 248 8.55 15.11 -11.35
C MET A 248 8.31 16.12 -12.48
N THR A 249 8.63 15.77 -13.73
CA THR A 249 8.30 16.58 -14.90
C THR A 249 6.78 16.63 -15.14
N LEU A 250 6.10 15.48 -15.04
CA LEU A 250 4.65 15.40 -15.18
C LEU A 250 3.94 16.17 -14.05
N GLU A 251 4.43 16.07 -12.81
CA GLU A 251 3.97 16.89 -11.69
C GLU A 251 4.02 18.39 -12.04
N LYS A 252 5.17 18.87 -12.50
CA LYS A 252 5.36 20.27 -12.85
C LYS A 252 4.37 20.71 -13.93
N ILE A 253 4.19 19.93 -15.00
CA ILE A 253 3.24 20.23 -16.06
C ILE A 253 1.82 20.33 -15.49
N ALA A 254 1.40 19.38 -14.66
CA ALA A 254 0.06 19.38 -14.09
C ALA A 254 -0.21 20.55 -13.12
N LEU A 255 0.83 21.10 -12.51
CA LEU A 255 0.73 22.26 -11.62
C LEU A 255 0.74 23.61 -12.38
N GLU A 256 1.30 23.65 -13.60
CA GLU A 256 1.50 24.89 -14.38
C GLU A 256 0.58 25.00 -15.59
N ASP A 257 0.22 23.90 -16.25
CA ASP A 257 -0.58 23.91 -17.47
C ASP A 257 -2.06 24.21 -17.18
N GLU A 258 -2.62 25.20 -17.83
CA GLU A 258 -3.98 25.71 -17.61
C GLU A 258 -5.07 24.62 -17.79
N TYR A 259 -4.87 23.66 -18.71
CA TYR A 259 -5.81 22.56 -18.89
C TYR A 259 -6.02 21.73 -17.61
N PHE A 260 -4.94 21.42 -16.92
CA PHE A 260 -4.96 20.66 -15.67
C PHE A 260 -5.41 21.52 -14.49
N VAL A 261 -4.88 22.73 -14.38
CA VAL A 261 -5.22 23.68 -13.32
C VAL A 261 -6.71 24.05 -13.34
N SER A 262 -7.25 24.39 -14.51
CA SER A 262 -8.68 24.73 -14.65
C SER A 262 -9.63 23.56 -14.32
N ARG A 263 -9.17 22.34 -14.53
CA ARG A 263 -9.90 21.09 -14.21
C ARG A 263 -9.57 20.51 -12.85
N LYS A 264 -8.64 21.15 -12.12
CA LYS A 264 -8.18 20.72 -10.79
C LYS A 264 -7.60 19.29 -10.78
N LEU A 265 -6.91 18.94 -11.85
CA LEU A 265 -6.23 17.67 -12.02
C LEU A 265 -4.82 17.75 -11.42
N TYR A 266 -4.77 18.03 -10.12
CA TYR A 266 -3.53 18.07 -9.36
C TYR A 266 -3.07 16.66 -8.97
N PRO A 267 -1.75 16.41 -8.83
CA PRO A 267 -1.25 15.16 -8.27
C PRO A 267 -1.89 14.89 -6.91
N ASN A 268 -2.36 13.67 -6.71
CA ASN A 268 -3.01 13.24 -5.48
C ASN A 268 -2.09 12.31 -4.66
N VAL A 269 -2.62 11.73 -3.58
CA VAL A 269 -1.85 10.83 -2.71
C VAL A 269 -1.34 9.59 -3.45
N ASP A 270 -2.11 9.04 -4.41
CA ASP A 270 -1.74 7.82 -5.14
C ASP A 270 -0.50 8.05 -6.03
N PHE A 271 -0.38 9.24 -6.63
CA PHE A 271 0.79 9.61 -7.42
C PHE A 271 2.07 9.55 -6.59
N TYR A 272 2.11 10.25 -5.46
CA TYR A 272 3.33 10.32 -4.66
C TYR A 272 3.61 9.02 -3.88
N SER A 273 2.58 8.39 -3.32
CA SER A 273 2.77 7.15 -2.57
C SER A 273 3.25 5.99 -3.47
N GLY A 274 2.77 5.94 -4.72
CA GLY A 274 3.26 4.98 -5.70
C GLY A 274 4.75 5.15 -5.99
N ILE A 275 5.19 6.39 -6.21
CA ILE A 275 6.59 6.71 -6.44
C ILE A 275 7.45 6.31 -5.23
N VAL A 276 7.00 6.63 -4.01
CA VAL A 276 7.71 6.26 -2.78
C VAL A 276 7.80 4.73 -2.65
N GLN A 277 6.71 4.00 -2.83
CA GLN A 277 6.71 2.54 -2.73
C GLN A 277 7.63 1.92 -3.79
N ARG A 278 7.56 2.39 -5.03
CA ARG A 278 8.47 1.94 -6.10
C ARG A 278 9.94 2.19 -5.77
N ALA A 279 10.27 3.36 -5.21
CA ALA A 279 11.63 3.69 -4.79
C ALA A 279 12.10 2.80 -3.63
N LEU A 280 11.21 2.38 -2.74
CA LEU A 280 11.47 1.44 -1.65
C LEU A 280 11.62 -0.02 -2.12
N GLY A 281 11.22 -0.36 -3.33
CA GLY A 281 11.19 -1.73 -3.85
C GLY A 281 9.96 -2.54 -3.40
N ILE A 282 8.87 -1.83 -3.09
CA ILE A 282 7.58 -2.40 -2.68
C ILE A 282 6.65 -2.45 -3.89
#